data_88a6c12a4b464a502e08a2e625a7c3f9
#
_entry.id   88a6c12a4b464a502e08a2e625a7c3f9
#
_cell.length_a   1.000
_cell.length_b   1.000
_cell.length_c   1.000
_cell.angle_alpha   90.00
_cell.angle_beta   90.00
_cell.angle_gamma   90.00
#
_symmetry.space_group_name_H-M   'P 1'
#
loop_
_entity.id
_entity.type
_entity.pdbx_description
1 polymer ?
#
loop_
_entity_poly.entity_id
_entity_poly.type
_entity_poly.pdbx_seq_one_letter_code
_entity_poly.pdbx_strand_id
1 'polypeptide(L)'
;AALMVKDGDTVSTGGFVSCACPEALTKALENRFVETGHPRDLTLFFAAGQGHRDGTGGDHFGHEGMCKRVVGGHWDRAAKLGELALANKLEAYNLPQGVITHMYRDIAAHNIGTITHVGLNTFVDPRHEGGKLNECTKEDLVKLVNIDGEERLLYKSIPINVCLVRGSYADEYGNCTVHREIGPLDVTAQCQATKNSGGIVIVQVEKIVQINERNLDLRAEGVNLIVNYSDVPGALGT
;
A
#
# COMPACT_ATOMS: atom_id res chain seq x y z
N ALA A 1 1.36 10.69 13.47
CA ALA A 1 1.09 9.69 12.44
C ALA A 1 2.40 9.11 11.89
N ALA A 2 3.24 9.91 11.23
CA ALA A 2 4.49 9.42 10.62
C ALA A 2 5.42 8.69 11.60
N LEU A 3 5.44 9.06 12.88
CA LEU A 3 6.26 8.41 13.92
C LEU A 3 5.80 6.97 14.26
N MET A 4 4.59 6.59 13.86
CA MET A 4 4.08 5.23 14.10
C MET A 4 4.66 4.20 13.13
N VAL A 5 5.17 4.64 11.98
CA VAL A 5 5.85 3.77 11.01
C VAL A 5 7.27 3.49 11.49
N LYS A 6 7.63 2.23 11.60
CA LYS A 6 8.93 1.77 12.11
C LYS A 6 9.81 1.25 10.97
N ASP A 7 11.10 1.17 11.23
CA ASP A 7 12.05 0.53 10.31
C ASP A 7 11.65 -0.92 10.04
N GLY A 8 11.72 -1.32 8.78
CA GLY A 8 11.38 -2.66 8.34
C GLY A 8 9.88 -2.95 8.18
N ASP A 9 8.99 -2.01 8.52
CA ASP A 9 7.55 -2.23 8.37
C ASP A 9 7.14 -2.49 6.90
N THR A 10 6.13 -3.32 6.72
CA THR A 10 5.37 -3.38 5.47
C THR A 10 4.31 -2.31 5.49
N VAL A 11 4.44 -1.34 4.60
CA VAL A 11 3.52 -0.20 4.46
C VAL A 11 2.66 -0.40 3.21
N SER A 12 1.34 -0.44 3.37
CA SER A 12 0.41 -0.43 2.25
C SER A 12 -0.17 0.96 2.06
N THR A 13 -0.22 1.45 0.82
CA THR A 13 -0.79 2.76 0.48
C THR A 13 -1.98 2.62 -0.44
N GLY A 14 -3.06 3.37 -0.16
CA GLY A 14 -4.24 3.49 -1.02
C GLY A 14 -4.08 4.61 -2.05
N GLY A 15 -4.89 4.56 -3.10
CA GLY A 15 -4.97 5.58 -4.13
C GLY A 15 -4.86 5.06 -5.55
N PHE A 16 -5.25 5.90 -6.50
CA PHE A 16 -5.16 5.64 -7.94
C PHE A 16 -4.77 6.93 -8.66
N VAL A 17 -3.62 6.95 -9.32
CA VAL A 17 -3.01 8.14 -9.91
C VAL A 17 -2.86 9.21 -8.83
N SER A 18 -3.58 10.32 -8.88
CA SER A 18 -3.59 11.35 -7.82
C SER A 18 -4.86 11.35 -6.98
N CYS A 19 -5.76 10.39 -7.24
CA CYS A 19 -7.04 10.31 -6.54
C CYS A 19 -6.93 9.42 -5.30
N ALA A 20 -7.57 9.82 -4.22
CA ALA A 20 -7.62 9.07 -2.96
C ALA A 20 -6.25 8.69 -2.38
N CYS A 21 -5.18 9.41 -2.75
CA CYS A 21 -3.85 9.22 -2.17
C CYS A 21 -3.75 9.94 -0.82
N PRO A 22 -3.18 9.31 0.21
CA PRO A 22 -2.96 9.93 1.52
C PRO A 22 -1.71 10.83 1.50
N GLU A 23 -1.71 11.85 0.63
CA GLU A 23 -0.56 12.66 0.27
C GLU A 23 0.14 13.34 1.46
N ALA A 24 -0.64 13.83 2.43
CA ALA A 24 -0.06 14.45 3.62
C ALA A 24 0.69 13.44 4.50
N LEU A 25 0.21 12.17 4.56
CA LEU A 25 0.87 11.12 5.31
C LEU A 25 2.17 10.66 4.65
N THR A 26 2.14 10.45 3.33
CA THR A 26 3.31 10.03 2.56
C THR A 26 4.38 11.11 2.53
N LYS A 27 3.97 12.39 2.39
CA LYS A 27 4.87 13.54 2.48
C LYS A 27 5.51 13.68 3.87
N ALA A 28 4.74 13.45 4.93
CA ALA A 28 5.27 13.49 6.30
C ALA A 28 6.30 12.37 6.55
N LEU A 29 6.12 11.20 5.95
CA LEU A 29 7.10 10.12 6.00
C LEU A 29 8.38 10.47 5.24
N GLU A 30 8.26 11.05 4.05
CA GLU A 30 9.40 11.57 3.29
C GLU A 30 10.19 12.58 4.09
N ASN A 31 9.52 13.61 4.65
CA ASN A 31 10.17 14.65 5.44
C ASN A 31 10.93 14.04 6.62
N ARG A 32 10.29 13.14 7.37
CA ARG A 32 10.93 12.43 8.48
C ARG A 32 12.16 11.64 8.02
N PHE A 33 12.08 10.92 6.92
CA PHE A 33 13.22 10.17 6.38
C PHE A 33 14.37 11.10 5.99
N VAL A 34 14.09 12.18 5.29
CA VAL A 34 15.10 13.17 4.88
C VAL A 34 15.80 13.82 6.10
N GLU A 35 15.04 14.09 7.16
CA GLU A 35 15.56 14.74 8.37
C GLU A 35 16.32 13.77 9.29
N THR A 36 15.88 12.52 9.39
CA THR A 36 16.35 11.59 10.43
C THR A 36 16.99 10.29 9.90
N GLY A 37 16.83 9.98 8.61
CA GLY A 37 17.19 8.68 8.04
C GLY A 37 16.20 7.55 8.41
N HIS A 38 15.05 7.88 8.99
CA HIS A 38 14.03 6.94 9.42
C HIS A 38 12.62 7.40 8.99
N PRO A 39 11.67 6.47 8.70
CA PRO A 39 11.82 5.02 8.70
C PRO A 39 12.64 4.52 7.51
N ARG A 40 13.37 3.43 7.69
CA ARG A 40 14.19 2.81 6.65
C ARG A 40 13.83 1.34 6.44
N ASP A 41 14.32 0.78 5.33
CA ASP A 41 14.18 -0.64 5.00
C ASP A 41 12.70 -1.10 4.89
N LEU A 42 11.81 -0.20 4.51
CA LEU A 42 10.38 -0.49 4.37
C LEU A 42 10.12 -1.49 3.24
N THR A 43 9.05 -2.27 3.37
CA THR A 43 8.40 -2.93 2.24
C THR A 43 7.17 -2.12 1.85
N LEU A 44 7.19 -1.50 0.66
CA LEU A 44 6.03 -0.78 0.13
C LEU A 44 5.15 -1.73 -0.67
N PHE A 45 3.85 -1.76 -0.40
CA PHE A 45 2.89 -2.65 -1.04
C PHE A 45 1.67 -1.87 -1.54
N PHE A 46 1.43 -1.85 -2.86
CA PHE A 46 0.32 -1.11 -3.47
C PHE A 46 -0.19 -1.77 -4.75
N ALA A 47 -1.51 -1.67 -5.00
CA ALA A 47 -2.12 -2.19 -6.22
C ALA A 47 -1.97 -1.22 -7.39
N ALA A 48 -2.52 -0.02 -7.30
CA ALA A 48 -2.50 0.98 -8.36
C ALA A 48 -1.33 1.95 -8.22
N GLY A 49 -0.79 2.42 -9.33
CA GLY A 49 0.23 3.45 -9.35
C GLY A 49 -0.29 4.78 -8.82
N GLN A 50 0.48 5.41 -7.94
CA GLN A 50 0.14 6.64 -7.23
C GLN A 50 1.12 7.76 -7.58
N GLY A 51 0.60 8.95 -7.90
CA GLY A 51 1.39 10.12 -8.26
C GLY A 51 1.29 10.53 -9.72
N HIS A 52 2.02 11.59 -10.08
CA HIS A 52 2.07 12.16 -11.42
C HIS A 52 3.49 12.21 -12.01
N ARG A 53 4.46 11.53 -11.44
CA ARG A 53 5.90 11.63 -11.81
C ARG A 53 6.49 13.01 -11.50
N ASP A 54 5.96 13.70 -10.52
CA ASP A 54 6.30 15.09 -10.15
C ASP A 54 6.75 15.20 -8.67
N GLY A 55 7.08 14.07 -8.06
CA GLY A 55 7.46 13.99 -6.65
C GLY A 55 6.30 13.76 -5.70
N THR A 56 5.09 13.46 -6.21
CA THR A 56 3.90 13.14 -5.40
C THR A 56 3.63 11.63 -5.33
N GLY A 57 2.73 11.23 -4.44
CA GLY A 57 2.29 9.84 -4.31
C GLY A 57 3.41 8.88 -3.96
N GLY A 58 3.67 7.89 -4.83
CA GLY A 58 4.71 6.88 -4.63
C GLY A 58 6.14 7.45 -4.63
N ASP A 59 6.36 8.62 -5.24
CA ASP A 59 7.68 9.26 -5.28
C ASP A 59 8.17 9.73 -3.89
N HIS A 60 7.28 9.89 -2.90
CA HIS A 60 7.67 10.17 -1.51
C HIS A 60 8.48 9.03 -0.86
N PHE A 61 8.36 7.81 -1.39
CA PHE A 61 9.16 6.66 -0.95
C PHE A 61 10.45 6.47 -1.76
N GLY A 62 10.68 7.32 -2.78
CA GLY A 62 11.79 7.20 -3.73
C GLY A 62 13.13 7.74 -3.22
N HIS A 63 13.49 7.45 -1.99
CA HIS A 63 14.80 7.77 -1.39
C HIS A 63 15.60 6.49 -1.12
N GLU A 64 16.88 6.49 -1.47
CA GLU A 64 17.75 5.34 -1.25
C GLU A 64 17.82 4.98 0.25
N GLY A 65 17.52 3.71 0.57
CA GLY A 65 17.47 3.22 1.94
C GLY A 65 16.14 3.38 2.66
N MET A 66 15.17 4.16 2.13
CA MET A 66 13.83 4.25 2.70
C MET A 66 13.04 2.96 2.48
N CYS A 67 13.06 2.43 1.26
CA CYS A 67 12.48 1.12 0.94
C CYS A 67 13.58 0.12 0.61
N LYS A 68 13.52 -1.07 1.23
CA LYS A 68 14.30 -2.24 0.79
C LYS A 68 13.59 -3.05 -0.28
N ARG A 69 12.25 -3.00 -0.29
CA ARG A 69 11.39 -3.79 -1.19
C ARG A 69 10.17 -2.99 -1.60
N VAL A 70 9.79 -3.11 -2.85
CA VAL A 70 8.54 -2.56 -3.39
C VAL A 70 7.81 -3.64 -4.17
N VAL A 71 6.55 -3.88 -3.82
CA VAL A 71 5.64 -4.79 -4.52
C VAL A 71 4.48 -3.95 -5.03
N GLY A 72 4.46 -3.70 -6.33
CA GLY A 72 3.48 -2.81 -6.96
C GLY A 72 2.81 -3.40 -8.18
N GLY A 73 1.59 -2.96 -8.45
CA GLY A 73 0.85 -3.35 -9.64
C GLY A 73 1.11 -2.42 -10.83
N HIS A 74 1.61 -1.22 -10.60
CA HIS A 74 1.90 -0.24 -11.65
C HIS A 74 2.96 0.77 -11.18
N TRP A 75 4.11 0.81 -11.85
CA TRP A 75 5.29 1.58 -11.43
C TRP A 75 5.43 2.95 -12.10
N ASP A 76 4.81 3.15 -13.26
CA ASP A 76 5.03 4.34 -14.08
C ASP A 76 4.76 5.67 -13.36
N ARG A 77 3.92 5.69 -12.32
CA ARG A 77 3.56 6.91 -11.60
C ARG A 77 4.57 7.35 -10.54
N ALA A 78 5.49 6.47 -10.15
CA ALA A 78 6.53 6.72 -9.15
C ALA A 78 7.91 6.65 -9.80
N ALA A 79 8.31 7.70 -10.48
CA ALA A 79 9.55 7.75 -11.27
C ALA A 79 10.80 7.51 -10.42
N LYS A 80 10.87 8.11 -9.24
CA LYS A 80 12.00 7.95 -8.32
C LYS A 80 12.16 6.49 -7.83
N LEU A 81 11.04 5.81 -7.53
CA LEU A 81 11.08 4.38 -7.19
C LEU A 81 11.57 3.54 -8.38
N GLY A 82 11.12 3.87 -9.59
CA GLY A 82 11.56 3.23 -10.83
C GLY A 82 13.07 3.38 -11.05
N GLU A 83 13.63 4.56 -10.82
CA GLU A 83 15.07 4.83 -10.92
C GLU A 83 15.88 3.99 -9.91
N LEU A 84 15.43 3.89 -8.66
CA LEU A 84 16.06 3.05 -7.65
C LEU A 84 16.00 1.55 -8.01
N ALA A 85 14.88 1.10 -8.58
CA ALA A 85 14.74 -0.29 -9.05
C ALA A 85 15.71 -0.59 -10.20
N LEU A 86 15.81 0.29 -11.19
CA LEU A 86 16.75 0.16 -12.30
C LEU A 86 18.22 0.19 -11.84
N ALA A 87 18.51 0.95 -10.80
CA ALA A 87 19.84 1.03 -10.18
C ALA A 87 20.14 -0.14 -9.22
N ASN A 88 19.27 -1.15 -9.08
CA ASN A 88 19.39 -2.26 -8.12
C ASN A 88 19.54 -1.81 -6.65
N LYS A 89 18.90 -0.71 -6.27
CA LYS A 89 18.96 -0.15 -4.89
C LYS A 89 17.84 -0.65 -3.98
N LEU A 90 16.85 -1.33 -4.54
CA LEU A 90 15.76 -1.97 -3.80
C LEU A 90 15.25 -3.20 -4.57
N GLU A 91 14.68 -4.17 -3.85
CA GLU A 91 13.97 -5.30 -4.45
C GLU A 91 12.67 -4.81 -5.08
N ALA A 92 12.43 -5.14 -6.35
CA ALA A 92 11.30 -4.64 -7.12
C ALA A 92 10.47 -5.78 -7.72
N TYR A 93 9.17 -5.78 -7.42
CA TYR A 93 8.21 -6.72 -7.98
C TYR A 93 7.09 -5.97 -8.69
N ASN A 94 6.73 -6.42 -9.88
CA ASN A 94 5.50 -6.00 -10.55
C ASN A 94 4.55 -7.19 -10.65
N LEU A 95 3.48 -7.15 -9.88
CA LEU A 95 2.42 -8.15 -9.89
C LEU A 95 1.16 -7.58 -10.56
N PRO A 96 0.29 -8.41 -11.15
CA PRO A 96 -0.94 -7.89 -11.75
C PRO A 96 -1.76 -7.12 -10.72
N GLN A 97 -2.14 -5.88 -11.04
CA GLN A 97 -2.89 -5.01 -10.13
C GLN A 97 -4.14 -5.68 -9.58
N GLY A 98 -4.93 -6.34 -10.44
CA GLY A 98 -6.12 -7.05 -10.02
C GLY A 98 -5.84 -8.22 -9.08
N VAL A 99 -4.67 -8.86 -9.17
CA VAL A 99 -4.25 -9.88 -8.20
C VAL A 99 -3.95 -9.24 -6.85
N ILE A 100 -3.24 -8.11 -6.82
CA ILE A 100 -2.96 -7.41 -5.55
C ILE A 100 -4.26 -7.01 -4.84
N THR A 101 -5.27 -6.56 -5.58
CA THR A 101 -6.58 -6.23 -4.98
C THR A 101 -7.26 -7.44 -4.35
N HIS A 102 -7.06 -8.64 -4.90
CA HIS A 102 -7.50 -9.89 -4.28
C HIS A 102 -6.60 -10.30 -3.10
N MET A 103 -5.29 -10.09 -3.20
CA MET A 103 -4.35 -10.40 -2.12
C MET A 103 -4.74 -9.71 -0.81
N TYR A 104 -5.23 -8.46 -0.83
CA TYR A 104 -5.72 -7.81 0.39
C TYR A 104 -6.83 -8.61 1.07
N ARG A 105 -7.77 -9.18 0.32
CA ARG A 105 -8.84 -10.00 0.87
C ARG A 105 -8.34 -11.33 1.42
N ASP A 106 -7.40 -11.94 0.73
CA ASP A 106 -6.77 -13.19 1.16
C ASP A 106 -5.92 -12.99 2.42
N ILE A 107 -5.16 -11.89 2.50
CA ILE A 107 -4.42 -11.48 3.70
C ILE A 107 -5.38 -11.27 4.88
N ALA A 108 -6.50 -10.58 4.65
CA ALA A 108 -7.53 -10.36 5.66
C ALA A 108 -8.17 -11.67 6.15
N ALA A 109 -8.27 -12.67 5.28
CA ALA A 109 -8.79 -14.00 5.60
C ALA A 109 -7.72 -14.95 6.18
N HIS A 110 -6.48 -14.49 6.39
CA HIS A 110 -5.34 -15.31 6.80
C HIS A 110 -5.00 -16.46 5.83
N ASN A 111 -5.35 -16.31 4.55
CA ASN A 111 -4.96 -17.25 3.51
C ASN A 111 -3.45 -17.16 3.23
N ILE A 112 -2.85 -18.28 2.83
CA ILE A 112 -1.42 -18.35 2.50
C ILE A 112 -1.05 -17.51 1.27
N GLY A 113 -2.02 -17.14 0.45
CA GLY A 113 -1.87 -16.34 -0.76
C GLY A 113 -3.08 -16.42 -1.67
N THR A 114 -3.03 -15.67 -2.76
CA THR A 114 -4.05 -15.65 -3.81
C THR A 114 -3.72 -16.67 -4.88
N ILE A 115 -4.65 -17.58 -5.16
CA ILE A 115 -4.50 -18.61 -6.20
C ILE A 115 -5.34 -18.22 -7.41
N THR A 116 -4.69 -18.10 -8.58
CA THR A 116 -5.36 -17.68 -9.81
C THR A 116 -4.59 -18.14 -11.05
N HIS A 117 -5.26 -18.17 -12.22
CA HIS A 117 -4.62 -18.35 -13.51
C HIS A 117 -4.00 -17.06 -14.08
N VAL A 118 -4.35 -15.90 -13.50
CA VAL A 118 -3.85 -14.60 -13.97
C VAL A 118 -2.34 -14.53 -13.81
N GLY A 119 -1.65 -14.25 -14.90
CA GLY A 119 -0.18 -14.17 -14.94
C GLY A 119 0.50 -15.42 -15.53
N LEU A 120 -0.19 -16.55 -15.71
CA LEU A 120 0.38 -17.71 -16.41
C LEU A 120 0.92 -17.33 -17.80
N ASN A 121 2.11 -17.84 -18.13
CA ASN A 121 2.82 -17.58 -19.38
C ASN A 121 3.19 -16.11 -19.64
N THR A 122 3.19 -15.27 -18.61
CA THR A 122 3.68 -13.89 -18.66
C THR A 122 4.96 -13.75 -17.85
N PHE A 123 5.56 -12.56 -17.80
CA PHE A 123 6.75 -12.29 -16.98
C PHE A 123 6.54 -12.53 -15.47
N VAL A 124 5.30 -12.59 -15.00
CA VAL A 124 4.98 -12.91 -13.60
C VAL A 124 5.05 -14.41 -13.32
N ASP A 125 4.95 -15.25 -14.34
CA ASP A 125 5.08 -16.70 -14.21
C ASP A 125 6.49 -17.06 -13.70
N PRO A 126 6.62 -17.91 -12.64
CA PRO A 126 7.94 -18.31 -12.12
C PRO A 126 8.84 -19.00 -13.13
N ARG A 127 8.28 -19.55 -14.21
CA ARG A 127 9.05 -20.13 -15.32
C ARG A 127 9.80 -19.08 -16.15
N HIS A 128 9.47 -17.80 -15.95
CA HIS A 128 10.11 -16.63 -16.50
C HIS A 128 10.75 -15.81 -15.36
N GLU A 129 10.34 -14.57 -15.13
CA GLU A 129 10.93 -13.70 -14.11
C GLU A 129 10.25 -13.80 -12.73
N GLY A 130 9.04 -14.39 -12.64
CA GLY A 130 8.29 -14.47 -11.38
C GLY A 130 7.87 -13.11 -10.83
N GLY A 131 7.66 -12.11 -11.72
CA GLY A 131 7.32 -10.74 -11.37
C GLY A 131 8.47 -9.90 -10.84
N LYS A 132 9.70 -10.40 -10.84
CA LYS A 132 10.91 -9.69 -10.41
C LYS A 132 11.36 -8.73 -11.50
N LEU A 133 11.69 -7.48 -11.14
CA LEU A 133 12.06 -6.45 -12.11
C LEU A 133 13.58 -6.20 -12.21
N ASN A 134 14.38 -6.71 -11.28
CA ASN A 134 15.80 -6.44 -11.27
C ASN A 134 16.60 -7.58 -10.61
N GLU A 135 17.94 -7.50 -10.74
CA GLU A 135 18.83 -8.57 -10.31
C GLU A 135 18.95 -8.74 -8.80
N CYS A 136 18.75 -7.68 -8.01
CA CYS A 136 18.82 -7.77 -6.55
C CYS A 136 17.56 -8.43 -5.95
N THR A 137 16.48 -8.55 -6.71
CA THR A 137 15.23 -9.19 -6.28
C THR A 137 15.38 -10.71 -6.38
N LYS A 138 15.48 -11.41 -5.25
CA LYS A 138 15.76 -12.86 -5.21
C LYS A 138 14.61 -13.73 -4.74
N GLU A 139 13.84 -13.27 -3.74
CA GLU A 139 12.77 -14.07 -3.15
C GLU A 139 11.66 -14.38 -4.16
N ASP A 140 11.14 -15.61 -4.16
CA ASP A 140 9.99 -15.99 -4.97
C ASP A 140 8.69 -15.69 -4.23
N LEU A 141 8.00 -14.62 -4.65
CA LEU A 141 6.66 -14.26 -4.16
C LEU A 141 5.56 -14.97 -4.95
N VAL A 142 5.87 -15.48 -6.12
CA VAL A 142 4.92 -16.21 -6.99
C VAL A 142 5.40 -17.65 -7.15
N LYS A 143 4.49 -18.61 -7.01
CA LYS A 143 4.77 -20.04 -7.23
C LYS A 143 3.80 -20.63 -8.22
N LEU A 144 4.29 -21.51 -9.08
CA LEU A 144 3.44 -22.36 -9.89
C LEU A 144 2.92 -23.52 -9.02
N VAL A 145 1.63 -23.74 -9.04
CA VAL A 145 0.95 -24.83 -8.33
C VAL A 145 0.01 -25.57 -9.27
N ASN A 146 -0.20 -26.85 -9.00
CA ASN A 146 -1.19 -27.66 -9.71
C ASN A 146 -2.34 -28.00 -8.76
N ILE A 147 -3.56 -27.72 -9.17
CA ILE A 147 -4.76 -28.02 -8.39
C ILE A 147 -5.71 -28.77 -9.32
N ASP A 148 -5.99 -30.02 -8.98
CA ASP A 148 -6.86 -30.92 -9.76
C ASP A 148 -6.48 -31.04 -11.25
N GLY A 149 -5.18 -31.04 -11.54
CA GLY A 149 -4.65 -31.14 -12.90
C GLY A 149 -4.52 -29.80 -13.64
N GLU A 150 -4.96 -28.70 -13.04
CA GLU A 150 -4.87 -27.36 -13.65
C GLU A 150 -3.75 -26.53 -13.05
N GLU A 151 -2.94 -25.90 -13.91
CA GLU A 151 -1.91 -24.95 -13.47
C GLU A 151 -2.53 -23.66 -12.96
N ARG A 152 -2.00 -23.18 -11.83
CA ARG A 152 -2.35 -21.90 -11.21
C ARG A 152 -1.08 -21.23 -10.67
N LEU A 153 -1.14 -19.93 -10.45
CA LEU A 153 -0.14 -19.19 -9.71
C LEU A 153 -0.64 -18.94 -8.29
N LEU A 154 0.23 -19.18 -7.30
CA LEU A 154 0.05 -18.79 -5.92
C LEU A 154 0.89 -17.55 -5.66
N TYR A 155 0.25 -16.41 -5.42
CA TYR A 155 0.85 -15.16 -4.96
C TYR A 155 0.85 -15.16 -3.44
N LYS A 156 2.02 -15.21 -2.81
CA LYS A 156 2.14 -15.32 -1.35
C LYS A 156 1.56 -14.12 -0.63
N SER A 157 0.82 -14.35 0.43
CA SER A 157 0.36 -13.28 1.34
C SER A 157 1.54 -12.56 1.96
N ILE A 158 1.42 -11.23 2.07
CA ILE A 158 2.41 -10.34 2.67
C ILE A 158 1.73 -9.65 3.86
N PRO A 159 2.07 -9.98 5.11
CA PRO A 159 1.50 -9.29 6.28
C PRO A 159 1.79 -7.80 6.24
N ILE A 160 0.81 -6.97 6.61
CA ILE A 160 0.88 -5.52 6.52
C ILE A 160 0.96 -4.92 7.93
N ASN A 161 2.03 -4.18 8.22
CA ASN A 161 2.23 -3.53 9.51
C ASN A 161 1.50 -2.19 9.60
N VAL A 162 1.49 -1.42 8.50
CA VAL A 162 0.88 -0.10 8.45
C VAL A 162 0.11 0.08 7.15
N CYS A 163 -1.12 0.57 7.24
CA CYS A 163 -1.89 1.01 6.09
C CYS A 163 -2.09 2.52 6.14
N LEU A 164 -1.75 3.20 5.05
CA LEU A 164 -1.99 4.62 4.85
C LEU A 164 -3.06 4.78 3.77
N VAL A 165 -4.23 5.27 4.15
CA VAL A 165 -5.35 5.46 3.22
C VAL A 165 -5.96 6.83 3.37
N ARG A 166 -6.75 7.23 2.36
CA ARG A 166 -7.52 8.46 2.38
C ARG A 166 -9.00 8.16 2.44
N GLY A 167 -9.69 8.93 3.29
CA GLY A 167 -11.14 9.02 3.34
C GLY A 167 -11.62 10.46 3.14
N SER A 168 -12.92 10.65 2.98
CA SER A 168 -13.52 11.98 2.84
C SER A 168 -13.70 12.64 4.19
N TYR A 169 -14.51 12.03 5.04
CA TYR A 169 -14.79 12.50 6.40
C TYR A 169 -14.62 11.38 7.41
N ALA A 170 -14.35 11.76 8.64
CA ALA A 170 -14.37 10.85 9.78
C ALA A 170 -15.14 11.45 10.94
N ASP A 171 -15.60 10.61 11.86
CA ASP A 171 -16.06 11.05 13.17
C ASP A 171 -14.96 10.86 14.23
N GLU A 172 -15.22 11.35 15.43
CA GLU A 172 -14.31 11.26 16.58
C GLU A 172 -14.08 9.83 17.07
N TYR A 173 -14.94 8.88 16.64
CA TYR A 173 -14.84 7.46 17.01
C TYR A 173 -14.00 6.64 16.01
N GLY A 174 -13.68 7.19 14.85
CA GLY A 174 -12.91 6.49 13.79
C GLY A 174 -13.76 5.95 12.65
N ASN A 175 -15.05 6.23 12.61
CA ASN A 175 -15.87 5.89 11.46
C ASN A 175 -15.55 6.84 10.30
N CYS A 176 -15.35 6.30 9.09
CA CYS A 176 -14.95 7.09 7.93
C CYS A 176 -15.86 6.86 6.74
N THR A 177 -15.94 7.89 5.87
CA THR A 177 -16.61 7.83 4.58
C THR A 177 -15.64 8.11 3.45
N VAL A 178 -15.92 7.60 2.25
CA VAL A 178 -15.16 7.86 1.02
C VAL A 178 -16.03 8.50 -0.08
N HIS A 179 -17.18 9.05 0.27
CA HIS A 179 -18.20 9.53 -0.66
C HIS A 179 -17.76 10.71 -1.56
N ARG A 180 -16.69 11.41 -1.20
CA ARG A 180 -16.08 12.49 -2.01
C ARG A 180 -14.83 12.05 -2.76
N GLU A 181 -14.38 10.83 -2.52
CA GLU A 181 -13.28 10.25 -3.29
C GLU A 181 -13.80 9.74 -4.64
N ILE A 182 -12.91 9.46 -5.58
CA ILE A 182 -13.26 8.92 -6.90
C ILE A 182 -14.02 7.59 -6.82
N GLY A 183 -13.86 6.89 -5.71
CA GLY A 183 -14.50 5.62 -5.39
C GLY A 183 -13.88 4.98 -4.15
N PRO A 184 -14.45 3.89 -3.65
CA PRO A 184 -13.92 3.20 -2.47
C PRO A 184 -12.57 2.53 -2.73
N LEU A 185 -12.19 2.30 -3.98
CA LEU A 185 -10.98 1.59 -4.39
C LEU A 185 -10.76 0.33 -3.52
N ASP A 186 -9.53 0.12 -3.04
CA ASP A 186 -9.19 -1.02 -2.17
C ASP A 186 -9.18 -0.66 -0.67
N VAL A 187 -9.61 0.55 -0.29
CA VAL A 187 -9.46 1.09 1.07
C VAL A 187 -9.95 0.11 2.14
N THR A 188 -11.18 -0.40 2.01
CA THR A 188 -11.75 -1.34 2.99
C THR A 188 -10.92 -2.64 3.08
N ALA A 189 -10.55 -3.23 1.94
CA ALA A 189 -9.79 -4.47 1.90
C ALA A 189 -8.37 -4.29 2.47
N GLN A 190 -7.71 -3.17 2.18
CA GLN A 190 -6.40 -2.81 2.74
C GLN A 190 -6.47 -2.65 4.26
N CYS A 191 -7.48 -1.94 4.77
CA CYS A 191 -7.69 -1.77 6.22
C CYS A 191 -7.91 -3.11 6.92
N GLN A 192 -8.77 -3.98 6.36
CA GLN A 192 -9.03 -5.30 6.90
C GLN A 192 -7.77 -6.18 6.90
N ALA A 193 -7.03 -6.19 5.78
CA ALA A 193 -5.77 -6.92 5.68
C ALA A 193 -4.77 -6.48 6.75
N THR A 194 -4.63 -5.18 6.95
CA THR A 194 -3.72 -4.61 7.94
C THR A 194 -4.14 -4.95 9.36
N LYS A 195 -5.42 -4.78 9.71
CA LYS A 195 -5.93 -5.14 11.05
C LYS A 195 -5.75 -6.61 11.35
N ASN A 196 -6.06 -7.48 10.41
CA ASN A 196 -5.93 -8.93 10.58
C ASN A 196 -4.46 -9.39 10.56
N SER A 197 -3.54 -8.60 10.03
CA SER A 197 -2.10 -8.79 10.18
C SER A 197 -1.55 -8.32 11.55
N GLY A 198 -2.39 -7.75 12.42
CA GLY A 198 -1.97 -7.14 13.69
C GLY A 198 -1.37 -5.73 13.54
N GLY A 199 -1.53 -5.13 12.36
CA GLY A 199 -1.01 -3.81 12.02
C GLY A 199 -1.93 -2.66 12.42
N ILE A 200 -1.51 -1.45 12.06
CA ILE A 200 -2.22 -0.20 12.32
C ILE A 200 -2.74 0.44 11.03
N VAL A 201 -3.94 1.01 11.10
CA VAL A 201 -4.56 1.74 10.00
C VAL A 201 -4.58 3.23 10.32
N ILE A 202 -4.00 4.03 9.43
CA ILE A 202 -3.95 5.49 9.53
C ILE A 202 -4.73 6.07 8.36
N VAL A 203 -5.78 6.82 8.66
CA VAL A 203 -6.65 7.41 7.64
C VAL A 203 -6.47 8.93 7.62
N GLN A 204 -6.09 9.46 6.45
CA GLN A 204 -6.12 10.88 6.18
C GLN A 204 -7.54 11.26 5.74
N VAL A 205 -8.16 12.26 6.36
CA VAL A 205 -9.48 12.77 5.98
C VAL A 205 -9.46 14.28 5.75
N GLU A 206 -10.44 14.78 5.00
CA GLU A 206 -10.62 16.20 4.77
C GLU A 206 -11.17 16.90 6.01
N LYS A 207 -12.08 16.24 6.74
CA LYS A 207 -12.76 16.83 7.89
C LYS A 207 -13.25 15.80 8.89
N ILE A 208 -13.21 16.17 10.19
CA ILE A 208 -13.87 15.43 11.26
C ILE A 208 -15.27 16.03 11.48
N VAL A 209 -16.29 15.19 11.42
CA VAL A 209 -17.72 15.57 11.53
C VAL A 209 -18.49 14.47 12.24
N GLN A 210 -19.73 14.75 12.66
CA GLN A 210 -20.63 13.67 13.06
C GLN A 210 -21.11 12.91 11.83
N ILE A 211 -20.92 11.60 11.83
CA ILE A 211 -21.28 10.71 10.72
C ILE A 211 -22.54 9.91 11.08
N ASN A 212 -23.51 9.89 10.16
CA ASN A 212 -24.66 9.01 10.29
C ASN A 212 -24.27 7.59 9.84
N GLU A 213 -24.56 6.59 10.64
CA GLU A 213 -24.22 5.17 10.41
C GLU A 213 -24.59 4.62 9.02
N ARG A 214 -25.56 5.21 8.34
CA ARG A 214 -26.02 4.75 7.02
C ARG A 214 -25.01 4.99 5.88
N ASN A 215 -24.03 5.86 6.09
CA ASN A 215 -23.07 6.28 5.07
C ASN A 215 -21.63 5.91 5.44
N LEU A 216 -21.46 4.85 6.22
CA LEU A 216 -20.12 4.42 6.65
C LEU A 216 -19.48 3.48 5.65
N ASP A 217 -18.26 3.79 5.24
CA ASP A 217 -17.40 2.94 4.41
C ASP A 217 -16.34 2.19 5.25
N LEU A 218 -15.86 2.82 6.32
CA LEU A 218 -14.99 2.22 7.33
C LEU A 218 -15.60 2.43 8.72
N ARG A 219 -15.64 1.37 9.51
CA ARG A 219 -16.09 1.43 10.90
C ARG A 219 -14.91 1.70 11.84
N ALA A 220 -15.21 2.25 13.01
CA ALA A 220 -14.24 2.62 14.03
C ALA A 220 -13.25 1.47 14.37
N GLU A 221 -13.73 0.24 14.41
CA GLU A 221 -12.91 -0.94 14.70
C GLU A 221 -11.80 -1.18 13.65
N GLY A 222 -11.98 -0.63 12.44
CA GLY A 222 -11.01 -0.74 11.34
C GLY A 222 -9.96 0.36 11.31
N VAL A 223 -10.08 1.40 12.16
CA VAL A 223 -9.21 2.58 12.11
C VAL A 223 -8.47 2.77 13.43
N ASN A 224 -7.18 3.01 13.38
CA ASN A 224 -6.35 3.26 14.56
C ASN A 224 -6.04 4.74 14.75
N LEU A 225 -5.93 5.51 13.67
CA LEU A 225 -5.62 6.93 13.71
C LEU A 225 -6.24 7.67 12.54
N ILE A 226 -6.81 8.84 12.83
CA ILE A 226 -7.37 9.75 11.85
C ILE A 226 -6.49 11.01 11.83
N VAL A 227 -6.12 11.44 10.63
CA VAL A 227 -5.40 12.70 10.40
C VAL A 227 -6.28 13.63 9.59
N ASN A 228 -6.66 14.76 10.18
CA ASN A 228 -7.44 15.80 9.53
C ASN A 228 -6.51 16.63 8.62
N TYR A 229 -6.78 16.61 7.32
CA TYR A 229 -5.96 17.34 6.35
C TYR A 229 -6.07 18.87 6.47
N SER A 230 -7.21 19.40 6.92
CA SER A 230 -7.39 20.85 7.11
C SER A 230 -6.53 21.42 8.25
N ASP A 231 -5.98 20.56 9.11
CA ASP A 231 -5.13 20.93 10.24
C ASP A 231 -3.67 20.46 10.05
N VAL A 232 -3.19 20.60 8.81
CA VAL A 232 -1.86 20.11 8.38
C VAL A 232 -0.71 20.62 9.25
N PRO A 233 -0.64 21.90 9.69
CA PRO A 233 0.43 22.35 10.56
C PRO A 233 0.46 21.66 11.93
N GLY A 234 -0.71 21.37 12.52
CA GLY A 234 -0.81 20.67 13.80
C GLY A 234 -0.61 19.15 13.68
N ALA A 235 -1.14 18.54 12.62
CA ALA A 235 -1.05 17.09 12.42
C ALA A 235 0.34 16.58 12.02
N LEU A 236 1.17 17.44 11.43
CA LEU A 236 2.52 17.12 10.98
C LEU A 236 3.61 17.51 12.00
N GLY A 237 3.28 18.33 12.99
CA GLY A 237 4.21 18.87 13.99
C GLY A 237 4.21 18.18 15.36
N THR A 238 3.46 17.07 15.52
CA THR A 238 3.42 16.31 16.78
C THR A 238 3.91 14.88 16.60
#